data_1b198d03535892dc9e62360462839a84
#
_entry.id   1b198d03535892dc9e62360462839a84
#
_cell.length_a   1.000
_cell.length_b   1.000
_cell.length_c   1.000
_cell.angle_alpha   90.00
_cell.angle_beta   90.00
_cell.angle_gamma   90.00
#
_symmetry.space_group_name_H-M   'P 1'
#
loop_
_entity.id
_entity.type
_entity.pdbx_description
1 polymer ?
#
loop_
_entity_poly.entity_id
_entity_poly.type
_entity_poly.pdbx_seq_one_letter_code
_entity_poly.pdbx_strand_id
1 'polypeptide(L)'
;MCAMRHMYEYGTTSEQLAWIKVAASHHAQHNPHAMLPKVVTVEDVVNSPMVSDPLHRLDCCVISDGGGALIVTRPEIAKSLKQIGRAHV
;
A
#
# COMPACT_ATOMS: atom_id res chain seq x y z
N MET A 1 14.44 -8.56 9.42
CA MET A 1 15.41 -7.81 10.26
C MET A 1 14.94 -6.40 10.58
N CYS A 2 14.62 -5.54 9.60
CA CYS A 2 14.21 -4.15 9.87
C CYS A 2 12.96 -4.03 10.72
N ALA A 3 11.92 -4.83 10.47
CA ALA A 3 10.68 -4.80 11.24
C ALA A 3 10.91 -5.18 12.71
N MET A 4 11.68 -6.23 12.97
CA MET A 4 12.02 -6.64 14.34
C MET A 4 12.80 -5.56 15.07
N ARG A 5 13.74 -4.90 14.40
CA ARG A 5 14.50 -3.80 14.99
C ARG A 5 13.59 -2.63 15.35
N HIS A 6 12.68 -2.27 14.48
CA HIS A 6 11.70 -1.20 14.71
C HIS A 6 10.80 -1.54 15.92
N MET A 7 10.31 -2.77 15.98
CA MET A 7 9.49 -3.23 17.11
C MET A 7 10.27 -3.18 18.43
N TYR A 8 11.54 -3.54 18.41
CA TYR A 8 12.42 -3.47 19.58
C TYR A 8 12.64 -2.04 20.07
N GLU A 9 12.93 -1.13 19.16
CA GLU A 9 13.25 0.27 19.51
C GLU A 9 12.03 1.10 19.91
N TYR A 10 10.89 0.88 19.25
CA TYR A 10 9.71 1.74 19.36
C TYR A 10 8.47 1.04 19.92
N GLY A 11 8.56 -0.24 20.27
CA GLY A 11 7.44 -1.01 20.79
C GLY A 11 6.30 -1.22 19.78
N THR A 12 6.59 -1.12 18.49
CA THR A 12 5.60 -1.35 17.42
C THR A 12 5.06 -2.76 17.47
N THR A 13 3.76 -2.93 17.29
CA THR A 13 3.07 -4.22 17.33
C THR A 13 2.70 -4.71 15.92
N SER A 14 2.40 -6.01 15.81
CA SER A 14 1.92 -6.60 14.56
C SER A 14 0.59 -5.99 14.11
N GLU A 15 -0.27 -5.62 15.05
CA GLU A 15 -1.54 -4.94 14.77
C GLU A 15 -1.32 -3.56 14.15
N GLN A 16 -0.31 -2.82 14.62
CA GLN A 16 0.05 -1.53 14.04
C GLN A 16 0.56 -1.68 12.60
N LEU A 17 1.36 -2.69 12.32
CA LEU A 17 1.80 -3.00 10.95
C LEU A 17 0.62 -3.41 10.06
N ALA A 18 -0.32 -4.18 10.61
CA ALA A 18 -1.51 -4.63 9.89
C ALA A 18 -2.38 -3.49 9.37
N TRP A 19 -2.42 -2.35 10.06
CA TRP A 19 -3.19 -1.18 9.63
C TRP A 19 -2.78 -0.65 8.26
N ILE A 20 -1.54 -0.84 7.85
CA ILE A 20 -1.07 -0.47 6.51
C ILE A 20 -1.84 -1.26 5.45
N LYS A 21 -1.97 -2.58 5.64
CA LYS A 21 -2.73 -3.44 4.74
C LYS A 21 -4.23 -3.16 4.78
N VAL A 22 -4.77 -2.91 5.95
CA VAL A 22 -6.19 -2.57 6.13
C VAL A 22 -6.52 -1.29 5.34
N ALA A 23 -5.73 -0.23 5.51
CA ALA A 23 -5.92 1.02 4.77
C ALA A 23 -5.82 0.80 3.25
N ALA A 24 -4.79 0.08 2.80
CA ALA A 24 -4.63 -0.24 1.38
C ALA A 24 -5.81 -1.03 0.82
N SER A 25 -6.38 -1.97 1.58
CA SER A 25 -7.54 -2.76 1.15
C SER A 25 -8.81 -1.91 1.00
N HIS A 26 -9.00 -0.93 1.88
CA HIS A 26 -10.12 0.01 1.77
C HIS A 26 -10.03 0.86 0.50
N HIS A 27 -8.83 1.24 0.09
CA HIS A 27 -8.63 1.96 -1.17
C HIS A 27 -8.76 1.03 -2.39
N ALA A 28 -8.22 -0.18 -2.30
CA ALA A 28 -8.21 -1.15 -3.40
C ALA A 28 -9.61 -1.57 -3.85
N GLN A 29 -10.60 -1.60 -2.96
CA GLN A 29 -11.98 -1.97 -3.31
C GLN A 29 -12.60 -1.07 -4.40
N HIS A 30 -12.10 0.16 -4.53
CA HIS A 30 -12.59 1.11 -5.52
C HIS A 30 -11.83 1.02 -6.86
N ASN A 31 -10.80 0.20 -6.96
CA ASN A 31 -10.02 0.02 -8.18
C ASN A 31 -10.41 -1.30 -8.85
N PRO A 32 -11.06 -1.27 -10.05
CA PRO A 32 -11.48 -2.48 -10.75
C PRO A 32 -10.31 -3.37 -11.21
N HIS A 33 -9.10 -2.82 -11.25
CA HIS A 33 -7.88 -3.53 -11.66
C HIS A 33 -7.03 -4.00 -10.49
N ALA A 34 -7.49 -3.83 -9.25
CA ALA A 34 -6.76 -4.29 -8.08
C ALA A 34 -6.66 -5.81 -8.06
N MET A 35 -5.46 -6.33 -7.76
CA MET A 35 -5.25 -7.78 -7.64
C MET A 35 -5.91 -8.37 -6.39
N LEU A 36 -6.00 -7.60 -5.31
CA LEU A 36 -6.63 -7.98 -4.06
C LEU A 36 -7.66 -6.92 -3.64
N PRO A 37 -8.84 -6.90 -4.28
CA PRO A 37 -9.84 -5.85 -4.03
C PRO A 37 -10.64 -6.06 -2.73
N LYS A 38 -10.50 -7.23 -2.07
CA LYS A 38 -11.25 -7.55 -0.85
C LYS A 38 -10.76 -6.74 0.33
N VAL A 39 -11.67 -6.08 1.04
CA VAL A 39 -11.39 -5.41 2.31
C VAL A 39 -11.04 -6.44 3.38
N VAL A 40 -9.97 -6.19 4.12
CA VAL A 40 -9.50 -7.05 5.21
C VAL A 40 -9.48 -6.28 6.53
N THR A 41 -9.57 -7.03 7.63
CA THR A 41 -9.48 -6.50 8.99
C THR A 41 -8.08 -6.70 9.57
N VAL A 42 -7.80 -6.04 10.69
CA VAL A 42 -6.53 -6.26 11.42
C VAL A 42 -6.39 -7.72 11.83
N GLU A 43 -7.47 -8.36 12.28
CA GLU A 43 -7.47 -9.77 12.66
C GLU A 43 -7.14 -10.70 11.48
N ASP A 44 -7.68 -10.41 10.29
CA ASP A 44 -7.35 -11.18 9.09
C ASP A 44 -5.85 -11.15 8.78
N VAL A 45 -5.23 -10.00 8.94
CA VAL A 45 -3.80 -9.82 8.69
C VAL A 45 -2.96 -10.57 9.73
N VAL A 46 -3.26 -10.36 11.00
CA VAL A 46 -2.49 -10.96 12.12
C VAL A 46 -2.64 -12.49 12.14
N ASN A 47 -3.80 -13.02 11.76
CA ASN A 47 -4.06 -14.46 11.69
C ASN A 47 -3.63 -15.10 10.37
N SER A 48 -3.16 -14.32 9.40
CA SER A 48 -2.63 -14.89 8.17
C SER A 48 -1.32 -15.65 8.40
N PRO A 49 -0.96 -16.64 7.56
CA PRO A 49 0.24 -17.43 7.75
C PRO A 49 1.50 -16.59 7.86
N MET A 50 2.39 -16.94 8.77
CA MET A 50 3.68 -16.29 8.95
C MET A 50 4.59 -16.56 7.74
N VAL A 51 5.19 -15.51 7.20
CA VAL A 51 6.18 -15.61 6.12
C VAL A 51 7.58 -15.48 6.66
N SER A 52 7.84 -14.41 7.39
CA SER A 52 9.13 -14.13 8.04
C SER A 52 8.84 -13.25 9.25
N ASP A 53 9.05 -13.79 10.45
CA ASP A 53 8.74 -13.10 11.69
C ASP A 53 9.31 -11.65 11.71
N PRO A 54 8.50 -10.63 11.97
CA PRO A 54 7.09 -10.61 12.40
C PRO A 54 6.06 -10.50 11.26
N LEU A 55 6.46 -10.65 10.00
CA LEU A 55 5.62 -10.40 8.84
C LEU A 55 4.77 -11.62 8.47
N HIS A 56 3.46 -11.41 8.38
CA HIS A 56 2.48 -12.37 7.92
C HIS A 56 2.25 -12.22 6.42
N ARG A 57 1.54 -13.18 5.82
CA ARG A 57 1.27 -13.18 4.38
C ARG A 57 0.61 -11.89 3.88
N LEU A 58 -0.34 -11.36 4.63
CA LEU A 58 -1.04 -10.12 4.24
C LEU A 58 -0.24 -8.84 4.52
N ASP A 59 0.87 -8.92 5.25
CA ASP A 59 1.84 -7.83 5.39
C ASP A 59 2.78 -7.72 4.17
N CYS A 60 2.83 -8.78 3.35
CA CYS A 60 3.72 -8.85 2.20
C CYS A 60 3.03 -8.35 0.94
N CYS A 61 3.83 -7.83 0.00
CA CYS A 61 3.33 -7.41 -1.30
C CYS A 61 2.92 -8.60 -2.17
N VAL A 62 2.02 -8.35 -3.12
CA VAL A 62 1.77 -9.28 -4.21
C VAL A 62 2.89 -9.12 -5.24
N ILE A 63 3.50 -10.23 -5.64
CA ILE A 63 4.52 -10.23 -6.69
C ILE A 63 3.84 -9.88 -8.00
N SER A 64 4.20 -8.74 -8.57
CA SER A 64 3.61 -8.25 -9.82
C SER A 64 4.57 -7.32 -10.54
N ASP A 65 4.47 -7.29 -11.85
CA ASP A 65 5.18 -6.35 -12.69
C ASP A 65 4.29 -5.12 -12.93
N GLY A 66 4.91 -3.97 -13.02
CA GLY A 66 4.18 -2.74 -13.26
C GLY A 66 5.09 -1.64 -13.75
N GLY A 67 4.49 -0.66 -14.38
CA GLY A 67 5.20 0.53 -14.82
C GLY A 67 4.31 1.76 -14.71
N GLY A 68 4.94 2.91 -14.57
CA GLY A 68 4.25 4.18 -14.51
C GLY A 68 5.01 5.25 -15.25
N ALA A 69 4.28 6.23 -15.77
CA ALA A 69 4.87 7.40 -16.39
C ALA A 69 4.24 8.67 -15.84
N LEU A 70 5.06 9.66 -15.60
CA LEU A 70 4.66 10.97 -15.10
C LEU A 70 5.24 12.05 -15.99
N ILE A 71 4.39 12.98 -16.42
CA ILE A 71 4.80 14.13 -17.21
C ILE A 71 4.69 15.38 -16.34
N VAL A 72 5.81 16.07 -16.17
CA VAL A 72 5.87 17.35 -15.47
C VAL A 72 6.08 18.46 -16.49
N THR A 73 5.23 19.47 -16.46
CA THR A 73 5.27 20.58 -17.41
C THR A 73 4.82 21.89 -16.75
N ARG A 74 5.07 23.00 -17.44
CA ARG A 74 4.60 24.30 -16.98
C ARG A 74 3.08 24.42 -17.07
N PRO A 75 2.42 25.19 -16.19
CA PRO A 75 0.97 25.33 -16.16
C PRO A 75 0.36 25.80 -17.50
N GLU A 76 1.05 26.67 -18.22
CA GLU A 76 0.59 27.22 -19.50
C GLU A 76 0.47 26.13 -20.57
N ILE A 77 1.43 25.19 -20.59
CA ILE A 77 1.41 24.05 -21.49
C ILE A 77 0.33 23.05 -21.06
N ALA A 78 0.22 22.80 -19.74
CA ALA A 78 -0.77 21.89 -19.19
C ALA A 78 -2.20 22.25 -19.59
N LYS A 79 -2.54 23.54 -19.67
CA LYS A 79 -3.87 24.02 -20.08
C LYS A 79 -4.28 23.59 -21.49
N SER A 80 -3.32 23.32 -22.36
CA SER A 80 -3.57 22.87 -23.73
C SER A 80 -3.72 21.35 -23.87
N LEU A 81 -3.45 20.59 -22.82
CA LEU A 81 -3.52 19.13 -22.83
C LEU A 81 -4.95 18.65 -22.53
N LYS A 82 -5.31 17.50 -23.14
CA LYS A 82 -6.66 16.93 -23.01
C LYS A 82 -6.95 16.36 -21.61
N GLN A 83 -5.93 15.91 -20.90
CA GLN A 83 -6.06 15.36 -19.56
C GLN A 83 -5.08 16.06 -18.63
N ILE A 84 -5.59 16.62 -17.56
CA ILE A 84 -4.79 17.31 -16.55
C ILE A 84 -5.15 16.70 -15.20
N GLY A 85 -4.16 15.99 -14.62
CA GLY A 85 -4.18 15.64 -13.20
C GLY A 85 -3.29 16.61 -12.44
N ARG A 86 -3.73 17.13 -11.31
CA ARG A 86 -2.84 17.85 -10.39
C ARG A 86 -2.43 16.92 -9.27
N ALA A 87 -1.12 16.79 -9.06
CA ALA A 87 -0.64 16.28 -7.80
C ALA A 87 -0.92 17.35 -6.73
N HIS A 88 -1.73 17.02 -5.76
CA HIS A 88 -1.89 17.87 -4.58
C HIS A 88 -0.66 17.66 -3.69
N VAL A 89 0.07 18.72 -3.51
CA VAL A 89 1.14 18.79 -2.53
C VAL A 89 0.53 19.13 -1.18
#